data_2174b16e6c57b06dbaf25284028e5b45
#
_entry.id   2174b16e6c57b06dbaf25284028e5b45
#
_cell.length_a   1.000
_cell.length_b   1.000
_cell.length_c   1.000
_cell.angle_alpha   90.00
_cell.angle_beta   90.00
_cell.angle_gamma   90.00
#
_symmetry.space_group_name_H-M   'P 1'
#
loop_
_entity.id
_entity.type
_entity.pdbx_description
1 polymer ?
#
loop_
_entity_poly.entity_id
_entity_poly.type
_entity_poly.pdbx_seq_one_letter_code
_entity_poly.pdbx_strand_id
1 'polypeptide(L)'
;QLHASTQTDIRTPAKARFLQDVGFSQMVLARELTLPQILGIAAQVEQATLEFFIHGALCVAYSGQCFISHAHTGRSANRGDCSQDCRLPYTLQDDQGRVVAFEKHLLSMKDNNQTGNLDALIDAGIRSFKIEGRYKDLGYVKNITGHYRRELDRILEGRSGFRAASSGRTTLFFTPDPEKTFHRGTTDYFVNERKVDIGAFDSPKFVGLPIGTVTKLGPDWFEMEASEPLANGDGLNYLFKREVHGVPVNVAEQRGAESGNLWRITPNVAIADLPG
;
A
#
# COMPACT_ATOMS: atom_id res chain seq x y z
N GLN A 1 10.74 26.67 -2.21
CA GLN A 1 11.43 25.63 -1.43
C GLN A 1 11.87 24.50 -2.36
N LEU A 2 13.08 23.97 -2.14
CA LEU A 2 13.61 22.82 -2.87
C LEU A 2 13.40 21.55 -2.04
N HIS A 3 12.82 20.51 -2.66
CA HIS A 3 12.61 19.22 -2.05
C HIS A 3 13.43 18.15 -2.77
N ALA A 4 14.23 17.38 -2.05
CA ALA A 4 14.95 16.24 -2.58
C ALA A 4 14.01 15.04 -2.65
N SER A 5 13.78 14.53 -3.86
CA SER A 5 12.94 13.36 -4.12
C SER A 5 13.57 12.06 -3.57
N THR A 6 12.76 11.03 -3.37
CA THR A 6 13.23 9.66 -3.11
C THR A 6 14.25 9.19 -4.15
N GLN A 7 14.13 9.68 -5.40
CA GLN A 7 15.05 9.32 -6.48
C GLN A 7 16.46 9.87 -6.31
N THR A 8 16.70 10.77 -5.33
CA THR A 8 18.05 11.19 -4.95
C THR A 8 18.77 10.17 -4.08
N ASP A 9 18.09 9.08 -3.68
CA ASP A 9 18.70 7.96 -2.96
C ASP A 9 19.41 8.38 -1.67
N ILE A 10 18.67 8.99 -0.74
CA ILE A 10 19.19 9.47 0.53
C ILE A 10 19.23 8.32 1.52
N ARG A 11 20.40 7.67 1.65
CA ARG A 11 20.63 6.51 2.54
C ARG A 11 21.70 6.73 3.60
N THR A 12 22.44 7.81 3.53
CA THR A 12 23.55 8.08 4.45
C THR A 12 23.45 9.46 5.05
N PRO A 13 23.93 9.64 6.30
CA PRO A 13 24.01 10.96 6.93
C PRO A 13 24.79 11.97 6.10
N ALA A 14 25.92 11.56 5.51
CA ALA A 14 26.74 12.45 4.68
C ALA A 14 26.00 13.02 3.49
N LYS A 15 25.19 12.18 2.79
CA LYS A 15 24.39 12.64 1.65
C LYS A 15 23.26 13.56 2.09
N ALA A 16 22.60 13.28 3.21
CA ALA A 16 21.56 14.13 3.74
C ALA A 16 22.10 15.50 4.15
N ARG A 17 23.25 15.54 4.84
CA ARG A 17 23.93 16.78 5.19
C ARG A 17 24.30 17.59 3.95
N PHE A 18 24.93 16.97 2.95
CA PHE A 18 25.27 17.63 1.70
C PHE A 18 24.06 18.29 1.04
N LEU A 19 22.92 17.58 0.96
CA LEU A 19 21.70 18.14 0.37
C LEU A 19 21.13 19.29 1.21
N GLN A 20 21.17 19.22 2.53
CA GLN A 20 20.80 20.33 3.40
C GLN A 20 21.70 21.55 3.15
N ASP A 21 23.03 21.35 3.09
CA ASP A 21 24.01 22.44 2.94
C ASP A 21 23.88 23.14 1.58
N VAL A 22 23.42 22.44 0.52
CA VAL A 22 23.12 23.06 -0.78
C VAL A 22 21.71 23.67 -0.85
N GLY A 23 20.92 23.66 0.24
CA GLY A 23 19.68 24.41 0.38
C GLY A 23 18.38 23.62 0.19
N PHE A 24 18.41 22.28 0.23
CA PHE A 24 17.17 21.52 0.26
C PHE A 24 16.50 21.65 1.63
N SER A 25 15.26 22.14 1.64
CA SER A 25 14.47 22.37 2.85
C SER A 25 13.65 21.13 3.28
N GLN A 26 13.49 20.15 2.40
CA GLN A 26 12.80 18.88 2.68
C GLN A 26 13.46 17.76 1.90
N MET A 27 13.58 16.60 2.54
CA MET A 27 14.24 15.43 1.97
C MET A 27 13.42 14.18 2.18
N VAL A 28 13.04 13.51 1.07
CA VAL A 28 12.39 12.20 1.11
C VAL A 28 13.45 11.12 1.20
N LEU A 29 13.52 10.44 2.32
CA LEU A 29 14.49 9.38 2.54
C LEU A 29 14.22 8.16 1.66
N ALA A 30 15.25 7.36 1.41
CA ALA A 30 15.09 6.08 0.72
C ALA A 30 14.16 5.15 1.51
N ARG A 31 13.28 4.43 0.80
CA ARG A 31 12.24 3.57 1.40
C ARG A 31 12.79 2.36 2.13
N GLU A 32 13.97 1.90 1.72
CA GLU A 32 14.65 0.70 2.19
C GLU A 32 15.46 0.88 3.50
N LEU A 33 15.29 2.01 4.19
CA LEU A 33 15.97 2.31 5.44
C LEU A 33 15.31 1.62 6.63
N THR A 34 16.16 1.23 7.60
CA THR A 34 15.73 0.80 8.92
C THR A 34 15.63 1.99 9.88
N LEU A 35 14.89 1.85 11.00
CA LEU A 35 14.80 2.87 12.05
C LEU A 35 16.17 3.37 12.54
N PRO A 36 17.17 2.50 12.85
CA PRO A 36 18.51 2.98 13.24
C PRO A 36 19.19 3.81 12.15
N GLN A 37 19.00 3.50 10.87
CA GLN A 37 19.55 4.30 9.77
C GLN A 37 18.87 5.66 9.66
N ILE A 38 17.54 5.71 9.84
CA ILE A 38 16.77 6.96 9.86
C ILE A 38 17.25 7.85 11.02
N LEU A 39 17.40 7.29 12.23
CA LEU A 39 17.95 7.99 13.39
C LEU A 39 19.34 8.57 13.12
N GLY A 40 20.23 7.78 12.51
CA GLY A 40 21.58 8.23 12.16
C GLY A 40 21.59 9.40 11.15
N ILE A 41 20.63 9.43 10.22
CA ILE A 41 20.45 10.54 9.28
C ILE A 41 19.90 11.75 10.03
N ALA A 42 18.84 11.58 10.84
CA ALA A 42 18.18 12.65 11.57
C ALA A 42 19.14 13.38 12.52
N ALA A 43 20.07 12.65 13.16
CA ALA A 43 21.09 13.24 14.03
C ALA A 43 22.06 14.19 13.30
N GLN A 44 22.08 14.21 11.98
CA GLN A 44 22.97 15.05 11.17
C GLN A 44 22.22 16.09 10.34
N VAL A 45 20.89 16.16 10.46
CA VAL A 45 20.03 17.09 9.71
C VAL A 45 19.28 17.96 10.71
N GLU A 46 19.62 19.24 10.75
CA GLU A 46 19.07 20.19 11.74
C GLU A 46 18.01 21.13 11.14
N GLN A 47 18.13 21.47 9.86
CA GLN A 47 17.34 22.51 9.21
C GLN A 47 16.29 21.96 8.24
N ALA A 48 16.59 20.85 7.56
CA ALA A 48 15.69 20.29 6.59
C ALA A 48 14.68 19.33 7.22
N THR A 49 13.44 19.33 6.72
CA THR A 49 12.41 18.38 7.12
C THR A 49 12.69 17.02 6.50
N LEU A 50 12.74 15.98 7.33
CA LEU A 50 12.82 14.60 6.86
C LEU A 50 11.42 14.05 6.58
N GLU A 51 11.24 13.50 5.39
CA GLU A 51 10.01 12.86 4.92
C GLU A 51 10.26 11.37 4.67
N PHE A 52 9.29 10.54 5.04
CA PHE A 52 9.34 9.11 4.80
C PHE A 52 8.03 8.58 4.23
N PHE A 53 8.11 7.56 3.36
CA PHE A 53 6.93 6.87 2.85
C PHE A 53 6.32 5.99 3.92
N ILE A 54 5.04 6.22 4.23
CA ILE A 54 4.31 5.47 5.25
C ILE A 54 3.25 4.55 4.69
N HIS A 55 2.79 4.74 3.44
CA HIS A 55 1.76 3.90 2.85
C HIS A 55 1.83 3.83 1.33
N GLY A 56 1.36 2.70 0.79
CA GLY A 56 1.11 2.48 -0.63
C GLY A 56 2.19 1.71 -1.35
N ALA A 57 2.17 1.74 -2.67
CA ALA A 57 2.98 0.88 -3.52
C ALA A 57 4.49 1.01 -3.27
N LEU A 58 5.14 -0.12 -2.98
CA LEU A 58 6.59 -0.22 -2.92
C LEU A 58 7.20 -0.44 -4.32
N CYS A 59 8.45 -0.04 -4.45
CA CYS A 59 9.28 -0.29 -5.62
C CYS A 59 10.29 -1.40 -5.31
N VAL A 60 10.42 -2.37 -6.21
CA VAL A 60 11.42 -3.45 -6.07
C VAL A 60 12.86 -2.93 -6.25
N ALA A 61 13.03 -1.89 -7.05
CA ALA A 61 14.33 -1.26 -7.22
C ALA A 61 14.68 -0.38 -6.01
N TYR A 62 15.96 -0.33 -5.68
CA TYR A 62 16.47 0.70 -4.78
C TYR A 62 16.12 2.09 -5.28
N SER A 63 15.93 3.02 -4.37
CA SER A 63 15.57 4.40 -4.67
C SER A 63 16.57 5.02 -5.66
N GLY A 64 16.07 5.55 -6.79
CA GLY A 64 16.90 6.14 -7.84
C GLY A 64 17.71 5.15 -8.72
N GLN A 65 17.45 3.84 -8.61
CA GLN A 65 18.25 2.81 -9.29
C GLN A 65 17.38 1.80 -10.09
N CYS A 66 16.31 2.29 -10.70
CA CYS A 66 15.48 1.47 -11.58
C CYS A 66 15.98 1.57 -13.02
N PHE A 67 16.40 0.44 -13.59
CA PHE A 67 16.88 0.35 -14.97
C PHE A 67 15.94 -0.45 -15.88
N ILE A 68 15.05 -1.28 -15.32
CA ILE A 68 14.14 -2.14 -16.08
C ILE A 68 13.17 -1.33 -16.95
N SER A 69 12.60 -0.23 -16.43
CA SER A 69 11.72 0.63 -17.23
C SER A 69 12.41 1.17 -18.47
N HIS A 70 13.67 1.58 -18.33
CA HIS A 70 14.42 2.10 -19.47
C HIS A 70 14.80 1.00 -20.46
N ALA A 71 15.21 -0.16 -19.97
CA ALA A 71 15.60 -1.30 -20.80
C ALA A 71 14.43 -1.81 -21.67
N HIS A 72 13.20 -1.84 -21.13
CA HIS A 72 12.04 -2.38 -21.84
C HIS A 72 11.30 -1.35 -22.69
N THR A 73 11.20 -0.11 -22.23
CA THR A 73 10.29 0.89 -22.83
C THR A 73 10.96 2.22 -23.19
N GLY A 74 12.23 2.40 -22.85
CA GLY A 74 12.91 3.69 -22.96
C GLY A 74 12.51 4.73 -21.91
N ARG A 75 11.53 4.43 -21.03
CA ARG A 75 11.03 5.35 -19.99
C ARG A 75 11.95 5.33 -18.78
N SER A 76 12.24 6.48 -18.21
CA SER A 76 13.10 6.57 -17.02
C SER A 76 12.29 6.68 -15.73
N ALA A 77 12.16 5.58 -15.02
CA ALA A 77 11.51 5.58 -13.69
C ALA A 77 12.26 6.46 -12.68
N ASN A 78 13.57 6.59 -12.81
CA ASN A 78 14.38 7.47 -11.96
C ASN A 78 14.07 8.97 -12.17
N ARG A 79 13.42 9.31 -13.28
CA ARG A 79 12.92 10.66 -13.59
C ARG A 79 11.41 10.79 -13.47
N GLY A 80 10.74 9.81 -12.83
CA GLY A 80 9.30 9.83 -12.60
C GLY A 80 8.45 9.16 -13.68
N ASP A 81 9.04 8.65 -14.76
CA ASP A 81 8.33 8.00 -15.87
C ASP A 81 8.42 6.47 -15.79
N CYS A 82 7.77 5.89 -14.79
CA CYS A 82 7.78 4.46 -14.50
C CYS A 82 6.82 3.70 -15.45
N SER A 83 7.30 2.65 -16.13
CA SER A 83 6.49 1.75 -16.96
C SER A 83 5.82 0.60 -16.20
N GLN A 84 6.19 0.39 -14.92
CA GLN A 84 5.66 -0.65 -14.05
C GLN A 84 5.96 -2.09 -14.50
N ASP A 85 7.03 -2.32 -15.23
CA ASP A 85 7.45 -3.66 -15.67
C ASP A 85 7.59 -4.66 -14.52
N CYS A 86 7.95 -4.19 -13.32
CA CYS A 86 8.00 -5.02 -12.12
C CYS A 86 6.62 -5.59 -11.68
N ARG A 87 5.52 -5.22 -12.35
CA ARG A 87 4.17 -5.73 -12.10
C ARG A 87 3.71 -6.75 -13.15
N LEU A 88 4.50 -6.96 -14.19
CA LEU A 88 4.22 -7.96 -15.22
C LEU A 88 4.53 -9.38 -14.72
N PRO A 89 3.91 -10.42 -15.32
CA PRO A 89 4.30 -11.80 -15.06
C PRO A 89 5.63 -12.11 -15.74
N TYR A 90 6.43 -12.96 -15.11
CA TYR A 90 7.72 -13.44 -15.59
C TYR A 90 7.84 -14.94 -15.43
N THR A 91 8.55 -15.58 -16.37
CA THR A 91 8.98 -16.96 -16.24
C THR A 91 10.44 -16.98 -15.77
N LEU A 92 10.69 -17.63 -14.62
CA LEU A 92 12.02 -17.82 -14.08
C LEU A 92 12.56 -19.18 -14.51
N GLN A 93 13.75 -19.19 -15.05
CA GLN A 93 14.50 -20.41 -15.38
C GLN A 93 15.81 -20.46 -14.58
N ASP A 94 16.24 -21.66 -14.27
CA ASP A 94 17.56 -21.88 -13.70
C ASP A 94 18.67 -21.84 -14.79
N ASP A 95 19.92 -22.06 -14.39
CA ASP A 95 21.09 -22.07 -15.28
C ASP A 95 21.09 -23.23 -16.29
N GLN A 96 20.21 -24.23 -16.12
CA GLN A 96 20.02 -25.35 -17.05
C GLN A 96 18.77 -25.16 -17.94
N GLY A 97 18.11 -24.01 -17.88
CA GLY A 97 16.91 -23.70 -18.64
C GLY A 97 15.61 -24.34 -18.11
N ARG A 98 15.66 -24.95 -16.91
CA ARG A 98 14.44 -25.53 -16.31
C ARG A 98 13.57 -24.43 -15.70
N VAL A 99 12.27 -24.49 -15.96
CA VAL A 99 11.32 -23.51 -15.42
C VAL A 99 11.16 -23.71 -13.91
N VAL A 100 11.59 -22.72 -13.13
CA VAL A 100 11.44 -22.66 -11.66
C VAL A 100 10.12 -22.00 -11.27
N ALA A 101 9.71 -20.96 -12.01
CA ALA A 101 8.41 -20.32 -11.85
C ALA A 101 7.87 -19.89 -13.21
N PHE A 102 6.59 -20.16 -13.46
CA PHE A 102 5.92 -19.85 -14.71
C PHE A 102 4.88 -18.75 -14.51
N GLU A 103 5.00 -17.68 -15.29
CA GLU A 103 4.08 -16.52 -15.32
C GLU A 103 3.69 -16.00 -13.93
N LYS A 104 4.69 -15.80 -13.08
CA LYS A 104 4.52 -15.21 -11.75
C LYS A 104 4.97 -13.74 -11.72
N HIS A 105 4.33 -12.95 -10.89
CA HIS A 105 4.69 -11.54 -10.68
C HIS A 105 5.92 -11.40 -9.76
N LEU A 106 7.05 -12.01 -10.17
CA LEU A 106 8.24 -12.23 -9.34
C LEU A 106 8.88 -10.96 -8.79
N LEU A 107 8.65 -9.82 -9.44
CA LEU A 107 9.16 -8.51 -9.03
C LEU A 107 8.08 -7.65 -8.35
N SER A 108 6.85 -8.16 -8.21
CA SER A 108 5.78 -7.43 -7.56
C SER A 108 5.92 -7.48 -6.04
N MET A 109 5.81 -6.33 -5.40
CA MET A 109 5.92 -6.21 -3.95
C MET A 109 4.55 -5.98 -3.30
N LYS A 110 4.42 -6.41 -2.05
CA LYS A 110 3.37 -5.97 -1.14
C LYS A 110 3.39 -4.46 -0.98
N ASP A 111 2.29 -3.87 -0.55
CA ASP A 111 2.22 -2.43 -0.32
C ASP A 111 2.74 -2.07 1.08
N ASN A 112 3.34 -0.90 1.19
CA ASN A 112 3.86 -0.35 2.44
C ASN A 112 2.70 0.00 3.38
N ASN A 113 2.82 -0.37 4.65
CA ASN A 113 1.92 0.06 5.72
C ASN A 113 2.73 0.26 7.00
N GLN A 114 2.92 1.53 7.39
CA GLN A 114 3.69 1.92 8.56
C GLN A 114 2.81 2.34 9.74
N THR A 115 1.55 1.96 9.77
CA THR A 115 0.63 2.31 10.86
C THR A 115 1.21 2.00 12.24
N GLY A 116 1.75 0.79 12.40
CA GLY A 116 2.35 0.35 13.67
C GLY A 116 3.70 1.00 14.00
N ASN A 117 4.33 1.68 13.04
CA ASN A 117 5.65 2.29 13.20
C ASN A 117 5.62 3.82 13.26
N LEU A 118 4.44 4.46 13.16
CA LEU A 118 4.34 5.93 13.12
C LEU A 118 5.02 6.60 14.31
N ASP A 119 4.78 6.09 15.50
CA ASP A 119 5.33 6.63 16.74
C ASP A 119 6.86 6.55 16.75
N ALA A 120 7.41 5.39 16.40
CA ALA A 120 8.85 5.18 16.28
C ALA A 120 9.49 6.04 15.15
N LEU A 121 8.79 6.25 14.04
CA LEU A 121 9.24 7.15 12.97
C LEU A 121 9.30 8.61 13.43
N ILE A 122 8.32 9.06 14.23
CA ILE A 122 8.34 10.40 14.84
C ILE A 122 9.54 10.53 15.77
N ASP A 123 9.79 9.53 16.61
CA ASP A 123 10.96 9.50 17.53
C ASP A 123 12.27 9.47 16.75
N ALA A 124 12.29 8.79 15.61
CA ALA A 124 13.45 8.76 14.71
C ALA A 124 13.69 10.08 13.93
N GLY A 125 12.85 11.11 14.13
CA GLY A 125 13.05 12.43 13.53
C GLY A 125 12.25 12.68 12.25
N ILE A 126 11.37 11.78 11.83
CA ILE A 126 10.48 12.03 10.68
C ILE A 126 9.41 13.05 11.06
N ARG A 127 9.22 14.07 10.21
CA ARG A 127 8.24 15.14 10.42
C ARG A 127 7.29 15.35 9.24
N SER A 128 7.52 14.67 8.12
CA SER A 128 6.64 14.63 6.96
C SER A 128 6.36 13.18 6.56
N PHE A 129 5.09 12.89 6.30
CA PHE A 129 4.61 11.53 6.08
C PHE A 129 4.02 11.41 4.68
N LYS A 130 4.63 10.58 3.84
CA LYS A 130 4.26 10.46 2.43
C LYS A 130 3.42 9.23 2.16
N ILE A 131 2.26 9.44 1.55
CA ILE A 131 1.37 8.38 1.08
C ILE A 131 1.53 8.28 -0.44
N GLU A 132 1.81 7.07 -0.95
CA GLU A 132 1.78 6.79 -2.39
C GLU A 132 0.34 6.52 -2.82
N GLY A 133 -0.15 7.30 -3.76
CA GLY A 133 -1.53 7.21 -4.23
C GLY A 133 -1.69 7.40 -5.73
N ARG A 134 -0.60 7.29 -6.50
CA ARG A 134 -0.65 7.43 -7.95
C ARG A 134 -1.59 6.40 -8.58
N TYR A 135 -2.49 6.86 -9.43
CA TYR A 135 -3.56 6.05 -10.05
C TYR A 135 -4.54 5.42 -9.06
N LYS A 136 -4.70 6.01 -7.88
CA LYS A 136 -5.70 5.61 -6.91
C LYS A 136 -6.94 6.49 -7.01
N ASP A 137 -8.09 5.90 -6.69
CA ASP A 137 -9.37 6.60 -6.69
C ASP A 137 -9.54 7.52 -5.46
N LEU A 138 -10.63 8.27 -5.46
CA LEU A 138 -10.94 9.19 -4.37
C LEU A 138 -11.26 8.46 -3.06
N GLY A 139 -11.84 7.25 -3.14
CA GLY A 139 -12.13 6.40 -1.99
C GLY A 139 -10.85 6.02 -1.25
N TYR A 140 -9.86 5.54 -1.99
CA TYR A 140 -8.52 5.25 -1.45
C TYR A 140 -7.90 6.48 -0.77
N VAL A 141 -7.90 7.63 -1.46
CA VAL A 141 -7.27 8.85 -0.92
C VAL A 141 -7.93 9.26 0.39
N LYS A 142 -9.28 9.30 0.44
CA LYS A 142 -10.02 9.66 1.66
C LYS A 142 -9.78 8.66 2.78
N ASN A 143 -9.82 7.37 2.48
CA ASN A 143 -9.70 6.31 3.47
C ASN A 143 -8.29 6.30 4.10
N ILE A 144 -7.25 6.24 3.28
CA ILE A 144 -5.87 6.18 3.77
C ILE A 144 -5.46 7.48 4.47
N THR A 145 -5.81 8.64 3.92
CA THR A 145 -5.51 9.92 4.57
C THR A 145 -6.25 10.06 5.89
N GLY A 146 -7.52 9.65 5.94
CA GLY A 146 -8.32 9.63 7.16
C GLY A 146 -7.75 8.70 8.24
N HIS A 147 -7.29 7.51 7.83
CA HIS A 147 -6.64 6.56 8.73
C HIS A 147 -5.39 7.17 9.39
N TYR A 148 -4.44 7.63 8.58
CA TYR A 148 -3.21 8.22 9.11
C TYR A 148 -3.43 9.51 9.88
N ARG A 149 -4.46 10.31 9.54
CA ARG A 149 -4.82 11.49 10.33
C ARG A 149 -5.28 11.09 11.73
N ARG A 150 -6.14 10.08 11.86
CA ARG A 150 -6.59 9.57 13.16
C ARG A 150 -5.42 9.02 13.98
N GLU A 151 -4.56 8.22 13.38
CA GLU A 151 -3.41 7.66 14.08
C GLU A 151 -2.43 8.73 14.55
N LEU A 152 -2.14 9.72 13.72
CA LEU A 152 -1.30 10.85 14.11
C LEU A 152 -1.95 11.71 15.23
N ASP A 153 -3.25 11.96 15.17
CA ASP A 153 -3.94 12.70 16.22
C ASP A 153 -3.86 11.96 17.56
N ARG A 154 -4.13 10.65 17.56
CA ARG A 154 -4.00 9.79 18.76
C ARG A 154 -2.58 9.82 19.36
N ILE A 155 -1.55 9.77 18.51
CA ILE A 155 -0.16 9.84 18.95
C ILE A 155 0.16 11.23 19.54
N LEU A 156 -0.33 12.29 18.90
CA LEU A 156 -0.07 13.67 19.32
C LEU A 156 -0.76 14.05 20.62
N GLU A 157 -1.92 13.47 20.95
CA GLU A 157 -2.61 13.67 22.24
C GLU A 157 -1.71 13.36 23.45
N GLY A 158 -0.82 12.36 23.32
CA GLY A 158 0.15 11.99 24.35
C GLY A 158 1.47 12.78 24.35
N ARG A 159 1.67 13.74 23.41
CA ARG A 159 2.98 14.37 23.14
C ARG A 159 2.94 15.88 23.22
N SER A 160 3.22 16.46 24.39
CA SER A 160 3.19 17.91 24.62
C SER A 160 4.17 18.75 23.77
N GLY A 161 5.22 18.12 23.24
CA GLY A 161 6.22 18.78 22.39
C GLY A 161 5.82 18.90 20.91
N PHE A 162 4.65 18.39 20.51
CA PHE A 162 4.19 18.37 19.13
C PHE A 162 2.84 19.04 18.95
N ARG A 163 2.60 19.55 17.76
CA ARG A 163 1.28 20.05 17.36
C ARG A 163 1.03 19.74 15.89
N ALA A 164 -0.24 19.72 15.48
CA ALA A 164 -0.61 19.64 14.08
C ALA A 164 -0.04 20.81 13.28
N ALA A 165 0.52 20.54 12.09
CA ALA A 165 1.08 21.58 11.22
C ALA A 165 0.00 22.44 10.56
N SER A 166 -1.23 21.90 10.40
CA SER A 166 -2.38 22.60 9.82
C SER A 166 -3.32 23.10 10.91
N SER A 167 -4.01 24.22 10.66
CA SER A 167 -5.05 24.78 11.54
C SER A 167 -6.44 24.18 11.31
N GLY A 168 -6.63 23.37 10.25
CA GLY A 168 -7.90 22.76 9.90
C GLY A 168 -8.26 21.59 10.79
N ARG A 169 -9.55 21.26 10.83
CA ARG A 169 -10.07 20.03 11.45
C ARG A 169 -10.60 19.11 10.37
N THR A 170 -10.30 17.82 10.52
CA THR A 170 -10.85 16.77 9.65
C THR A 170 -12.05 16.14 10.34
N THR A 171 -13.20 16.15 9.69
CA THR A 171 -14.39 15.41 10.12
C THR A 171 -14.57 14.21 9.21
N LEU A 172 -14.57 13.02 9.81
CA LEU A 172 -14.77 11.76 9.09
C LEU A 172 -16.20 11.25 9.36
N PHE A 173 -16.95 10.98 8.31
CA PHE A 173 -18.30 10.41 8.38
C PHE A 173 -18.29 8.88 8.20
N PHE A 174 -17.13 8.26 8.24
CA PHE A 174 -16.90 6.83 8.12
C PHE A 174 -15.71 6.43 8.99
N THR A 175 -15.56 5.14 9.25
CA THR A 175 -14.37 4.60 9.93
C THR A 175 -13.34 4.21 8.87
N PRO A 176 -12.21 4.91 8.80
CA PRO A 176 -11.14 4.56 7.88
C PRO A 176 -10.52 3.20 8.22
N ASP A 177 -10.36 2.37 7.18
CA ASP A 177 -9.75 1.05 7.28
C ASP A 177 -8.88 0.79 6.04
N PRO A 178 -7.56 0.76 6.15
CA PRO A 178 -6.66 0.51 5.03
C PRO A 178 -6.89 -0.82 4.32
N GLU A 179 -7.34 -1.84 5.04
CA GLU A 179 -7.56 -3.18 4.48
C GLU A 179 -8.75 -3.24 3.51
N LYS A 180 -9.66 -2.26 3.58
CA LYS A 180 -10.83 -2.13 2.69
C LYS A 180 -10.55 -1.38 1.39
N THR A 181 -9.31 -0.94 1.16
CA THR A 181 -8.90 -0.26 -0.07
C THR A 181 -7.72 -0.97 -0.72
N PHE A 182 -7.38 -0.54 -1.92
CA PHE A 182 -6.38 -1.23 -2.74
C PHE A 182 -5.05 -1.48 -2.03
N HIS A 183 -4.68 -2.76 -1.87
CA HIS A 183 -3.34 -3.22 -1.53
C HIS A 183 -3.08 -4.62 -2.13
N ARG A 184 -1.82 -5.05 -2.18
CA ARG A 184 -1.34 -6.36 -2.66
C ARG A 184 -0.86 -7.24 -1.50
N GLY A 185 -1.56 -7.17 -0.36
CA GLY A 185 -0.99 -7.52 0.92
C GLY A 185 -0.12 -6.37 1.45
N THR A 186 0.13 -6.34 2.75
CA THR A 186 0.83 -5.24 3.42
C THR A 186 2.15 -5.69 4.04
N THR A 187 3.11 -4.77 4.15
CA THR A 187 4.40 -4.98 4.80
C THR A 187 4.91 -3.66 5.39
N ASP A 188 5.62 -3.74 6.50
CA ASP A 188 6.41 -2.61 7.04
C ASP A 188 7.80 -2.49 6.37
N TYR A 189 8.01 -3.28 5.33
CA TYR A 189 9.23 -3.38 4.53
C TYR A 189 10.46 -3.65 5.42
N PHE A 190 11.43 -2.73 5.47
CA PHE A 190 12.67 -2.90 6.22
C PHE A 190 12.78 -2.00 7.46
N VAL A 191 11.72 -1.29 7.83
CA VAL A 191 11.76 -0.31 8.93
C VAL A 191 12.23 -0.96 10.25
N ASN A 192 11.71 -2.12 10.60
CA ASN A 192 12.13 -2.84 11.79
C ASN A 192 13.32 -3.76 11.54
N GLU A 193 13.28 -4.55 10.47
CA GLU A 193 14.33 -5.50 10.10
C GLU A 193 14.24 -5.85 8.62
N ARG A 194 15.28 -6.45 8.06
CA ARG A 194 15.25 -7.00 6.71
C ARG A 194 14.42 -8.27 6.68
N LYS A 195 13.45 -8.32 5.75
CA LYS A 195 12.51 -9.44 5.56
C LYS A 195 12.63 -10.02 4.17
N VAL A 196 12.30 -11.30 4.02
CA VAL A 196 12.19 -11.97 2.72
C VAL A 196 10.75 -11.99 2.21
N ASP A 197 9.75 -11.96 3.10
CA ASP A 197 8.32 -11.99 2.76
C ASP A 197 7.78 -10.58 2.43
N ILE A 198 8.32 -9.99 1.38
CA ILE A 198 7.92 -8.67 0.88
C ILE A 198 7.29 -8.73 -0.52
N GLY A 199 7.20 -9.93 -1.10
CA GLY A 199 6.70 -10.14 -2.45
C GLY A 199 5.18 -10.37 -2.51
N ALA A 200 4.56 -9.95 -3.62
CA ALA A 200 3.18 -10.23 -3.99
C ALA A 200 3.19 -10.95 -5.35
N PHE A 201 3.49 -12.24 -5.34
CA PHE A 201 3.84 -13.01 -6.55
C PHE A 201 2.65 -13.57 -7.31
N ASP A 202 1.49 -13.69 -6.67
CA ASP A 202 0.31 -14.32 -7.27
C ASP A 202 -0.53 -13.33 -8.08
N SER A 203 -0.68 -12.09 -7.61
CA SER A 203 -1.45 -11.07 -8.31
C SER A 203 -0.94 -9.66 -8.01
N PRO A 204 -0.86 -8.76 -9.02
CA PRO A 204 -0.62 -7.34 -8.80
C PRO A 204 -1.93 -6.57 -8.49
N LYS A 205 -3.09 -7.26 -8.49
CA LYS A 205 -4.41 -6.69 -8.26
C LYS A 205 -4.75 -6.66 -6.77
N PHE A 206 -5.76 -5.88 -6.41
CA PHE A 206 -6.33 -5.88 -5.07
C PHE A 206 -7.15 -7.14 -4.85
N VAL A 207 -6.82 -7.88 -3.80
CA VAL A 207 -7.52 -9.13 -3.44
C VAL A 207 -8.69 -8.87 -2.50
N GLY A 208 -8.68 -7.74 -1.78
CA GLY A 208 -9.69 -7.38 -0.79
C GLY A 208 -9.43 -7.95 0.59
N LEU A 209 -10.25 -7.53 1.55
CA LEU A 209 -10.32 -8.11 2.87
C LEU A 209 -11.02 -9.47 2.77
N PRO A 210 -10.46 -10.57 3.30
CA PRO A 210 -11.20 -11.84 3.40
C PRO A 210 -12.38 -11.68 4.35
N ILE A 211 -13.60 -11.70 3.83
CA ILE A 211 -14.80 -11.44 4.62
C ILE A 211 -15.70 -12.67 4.77
N GLY A 212 -15.47 -13.73 4.03
CA GLY A 212 -16.32 -14.91 4.16
C GLY A 212 -16.18 -15.93 3.05
N THR A 213 -17.10 -16.88 3.05
CA THR A 213 -17.14 -18.01 2.12
C THR A 213 -18.53 -18.17 1.53
N VAL A 214 -18.59 -18.42 0.22
CA VAL A 214 -19.84 -18.78 -0.47
C VAL A 214 -20.27 -20.16 -0.04
N THR A 215 -21.51 -20.28 0.43
CA THR A 215 -22.08 -21.54 0.95
C THR A 215 -23.11 -22.15 0.01
N LYS A 216 -23.73 -21.32 -0.85
CA LYS A 216 -24.76 -21.79 -1.77
C LYS A 216 -24.83 -20.91 -3.02
N LEU A 217 -25.08 -21.56 -4.18
CA LEU A 217 -25.33 -20.88 -5.46
C LEU A 217 -26.78 -21.05 -5.87
N GLY A 218 -27.39 -19.99 -6.38
CA GLY A 218 -28.69 -19.97 -7.04
C GLY A 218 -28.55 -19.51 -8.50
N PRO A 219 -29.66 -19.37 -9.24
CA PRO A 219 -29.63 -19.01 -10.65
C PRO A 219 -29.09 -17.57 -10.88
N ASP A 220 -29.41 -16.64 -9.99
CA ASP A 220 -29.08 -15.21 -10.08
C ASP A 220 -28.56 -14.62 -8.75
N TRP A 221 -28.29 -15.48 -7.76
CA TRP A 221 -27.80 -15.11 -6.44
C TRP A 221 -26.84 -16.15 -5.87
N PHE A 222 -26.09 -15.77 -4.85
CA PHE A 222 -25.38 -16.70 -3.99
C PHE A 222 -25.57 -16.35 -2.51
N GLU A 223 -25.43 -17.32 -1.65
CA GLU A 223 -25.37 -17.13 -0.20
C GLU A 223 -23.94 -17.28 0.29
N MET A 224 -23.56 -16.44 1.23
CA MET A 224 -22.25 -16.49 1.87
C MET A 224 -22.36 -16.20 3.35
N GLU A 225 -21.49 -16.83 4.12
CA GLU A 225 -21.23 -16.44 5.50
C GLU A 225 -20.17 -15.34 5.50
N ALA A 226 -20.53 -14.14 5.97
CA ALA A 226 -19.64 -12.99 6.00
C ALA A 226 -19.38 -12.50 7.42
N SER A 227 -18.13 -12.20 7.75
CA SER A 227 -17.72 -11.63 9.03
C SER A 227 -18.01 -10.12 9.14
N GLU A 228 -18.29 -9.47 8.02
CA GLU A 228 -18.58 -8.05 7.91
C GLU A 228 -19.99 -7.84 7.32
N PRO A 229 -20.71 -6.79 7.73
CA PRO A 229 -21.97 -6.43 7.11
C PRO A 229 -21.75 -6.00 5.64
N LEU A 230 -22.67 -6.43 4.77
CA LEU A 230 -22.65 -6.13 3.35
C LEU A 230 -23.78 -5.17 2.98
N ALA A 231 -23.54 -4.34 1.96
CA ALA A 231 -24.49 -3.36 1.47
C ALA A 231 -24.63 -3.39 -0.06
N ASN A 232 -25.75 -2.85 -0.55
CA ASN A 232 -25.92 -2.62 -1.99
C ASN A 232 -24.83 -1.65 -2.49
N GLY A 233 -24.21 -2.00 -3.61
CA GLY A 233 -23.11 -1.21 -4.19
C GLY A 233 -21.71 -1.63 -3.73
N ASP A 234 -21.60 -2.57 -2.81
CA ASP A 234 -20.29 -3.13 -2.44
C ASP A 234 -19.65 -3.86 -3.64
N GLY A 235 -18.33 -3.94 -3.62
CA GLY A 235 -17.53 -4.73 -4.55
C GLY A 235 -16.92 -5.92 -3.85
N LEU A 236 -17.32 -7.12 -4.23
CA LEU A 236 -16.67 -8.35 -3.75
C LEU A 236 -15.63 -8.81 -4.76
N ASN A 237 -14.60 -9.50 -4.26
CA ASN A 237 -13.59 -10.14 -5.10
C ASN A 237 -13.43 -11.61 -4.68
N TYR A 238 -13.10 -12.45 -5.65
CA TYR A 238 -12.68 -13.83 -5.39
C TYR A 238 -11.51 -14.22 -6.29
N LEU A 239 -10.78 -15.23 -5.90
CA LEU A 239 -9.67 -15.78 -6.66
C LEU A 239 -10.12 -17.02 -7.44
N PHE A 240 -9.94 -17.00 -8.76
CA PHE A 240 -10.11 -18.17 -9.61
C PHE A 240 -8.90 -18.32 -10.52
N LYS A 241 -8.25 -19.50 -10.53
CA LYS A 241 -7.01 -19.77 -11.29
C LYS A 241 -5.92 -18.71 -11.11
N ARG A 242 -5.80 -18.18 -9.87
CA ARG A 242 -4.86 -17.10 -9.49
C ARG A 242 -5.18 -15.71 -10.07
N GLU A 243 -6.33 -15.55 -10.69
CA GLU A 243 -6.82 -14.25 -11.11
C GLU A 243 -7.86 -13.72 -10.13
N VAL A 244 -7.84 -12.42 -9.91
CA VAL A 244 -8.83 -11.72 -9.09
C VAL A 244 -9.99 -11.32 -9.99
N HIS A 245 -11.19 -11.80 -9.65
CA HIS A 245 -12.44 -11.49 -10.32
C HIS A 245 -13.32 -10.65 -9.40
N GLY A 246 -13.83 -9.51 -9.91
CA GLY A 246 -14.71 -8.61 -9.19
C GLY A 246 -16.18 -9.01 -9.39
N VAL A 247 -16.98 -8.91 -8.32
CA VAL A 247 -18.43 -9.14 -8.33
C VAL A 247 -19.11 -7.91 -7.73
N PRO A 248 -19.66 -7.02 -8.56
CA PRO A 248 -20.43 -5.89 -8.06
C PRO A 248 -21.74 -6.37 -7.41
N VAL A 249 -22.00 -5.95 -6.18
CA VAL A 249 -23.20 -6.28 -5.42
C VAL A 249 -24.35 -5.34 -5.82
N ASN A 250 -25.39 -5.88 -6.43
CA ASN A 250 -26.62 -5.12 -6.70
C ASN A 250 -27.51 -5.09 -5.45
N VAL A 251 -27.78 -6.27 -4.89
CA VAL A 251 -28.59 -6.40 -3.68
C VAL A 251 -27.87 -7.30 -2.68
N ALA A 252 -27.76 -6.83 -1.43
CA ALA A 252 -27.29 -7.59 -0.29
C ALA A 252 -28.42 -7.72 0.73
N GLU A 253 -28.84 -8.94 1.01
CA GLU A 253 -29.91 -9.25 1.98
C GLU A 253 -29.37 -10.11 3.10
N GLN A 254 -29.47 -9.65 4.32
CA GLN A 254 -29.17 -10.47 5.48
C GLN A 254 -30.24 -11.55 5.68
N ARG A 255 -29.82 -12.79 5.85
CA ARG A 255 -30.69 -13.95 6.03
C ARG A 255 -30.52 -14.54 7.43
N GLY A 256 -31.65 -14.72 8.13
CA GLY A 256 -31.71 -15.35 9.45
C GLY A 256 -31.48 -14.39 10.61
N ALA A 257 -32.46 -14.30 11.49
CA ALA A 257 -32.43 -13.44 12.69
C ALA A 257 -31.52 -13.96 13.81
N GLU A 258 -31.12 -15.23 13.79
CA GLU A 258 -30.36 -15.86 14.89
C GLU A 258 -28.88 -16.07 14.62
N SER A 259 -28.41 -15.96 13.38
CA SER A 259 -27.00 -16.16 13.02
C SER A 259 -26.36 -15.03 12.23
N GLY A 260 -26.89 -13.84 12.27
CA GLY A 260 -26.32 -12.53 11.85
C GLY A 260 -25.36 -12.43 10.65
N ASN A 261 -24.74 -13.54 10.27
CA ASN A 261 -23.61 -13.58 9.32
C ASN A 261 -23.96 -14.16 7.95
N LEU A 262 -25.17 -14.68 7.74
CA LEU A 262 -25.57 -15.23 6.44
C LEU A 262 -26.18 -14.12 5.56
N TRP A 263 -25.61 -13.96 4.38
CA TRP A 263 -26.03 -12.97 3.40
C TRP A 263 -26.41 -13.61 2.09
N ARG A 264 -27.49 -13.16 1.46
CA ARG A 264 -27.81 -13.46 0.07
C ARG A 264 -27.44 -12.26 -0.79
N ILE A 265 -26.63 -12.52 -1.80
CA ILE A 265 -26.10 -11.52 -2.71
C ILE A 265 -26.64 -11.75 -4.10
N THR A 266 -27.24 -10.73 -4.68
CA THR A 266 -27.60 -10.67 -6.10
C THR A 266 -26.59 -9.76 -6.79
N PRO A 267 -25.69 -10.28 -7.63
CA PRO A 267 -24.72 -9.47 -8.35
C PRO A 267 -25.34 -8.72 -9.52
N ASN A 268 -24.62 -7.71 -10.04
CA ASN A 268 -24.98 -7.01 -11.28
C ASN A 268 -24.64 -7.80 -12.57
N VAL A 269 -24.00 -8.94 -12.43
CA VAL A 269 -23.60 -9.83 -13.53
C VAL A 269 -24.26 -11.18 -13.32
N ALA A 270 -24.53 -11.89 -14.41
CA ALA A 270 -25.11 -13.23 -14.28
C ALA A 270 -24.10 -14.19 -13.61
N ILE A 271 -24.60 -15.02 -12.70
CA ILE A 271 -23.75 -16.04 -12.01
C ILE A 271 -23.07 -16.95 -13.04
N ALA A 272 -23.78 -17.30 -14.14
CA ALA A 272 -23.24 -18.14 -15.20
C ALA A 272 -22.04 -17.51 -15.96
N ASP A 273 -21.89 -16.19 -15.89
CA ASP A 273 -20.79 -15.46 -16.55
C ASP A 273 -19.58 -15.32 -15.61
N LEU A 274 -19.70 -15.71 -14.36
CA LEU A 274 -18.60 -15.68 -13.41
C LEU A 274 -17.68 -16.89 -13.64
N PRO A 275 -16.38 -16.68 -13.81
CA PRO A 275 -15.41 -17.78 -13.88
C PRO A 275 -15.41 -18.60 -12.58
N GLY A 276 -15.58 -19.93 -12.68
CA GLY A 276 -15.53 -20.78 -11.48
C GLY A 276 -16.18 -22.13 -11.65
#